data_9d1234080133c6d3240e17fbd8408ee8
#
_entry.id   9d1234080133c6d3240e17fbd8408ee8
#
_cell.length_a   1.000
_cell.length_b   1.000
_cell.length_c   1.000
_cell.angle_alpha   90.00
_cell.angle_beta   90.00
_cell.angle_gamma   90.00
#
_symmetry.space_group_name_H-M   'P 1'
#
loop_
_entity.id
_entity.type
_entity.pdbx_description
1 polymer ?
#
loop_
_entity_poly.entity_id
_entity_poly.type
_entity_poly.pdbx_seq_one_letter_code
_entity_poly.pdbx_strand_id
1 'polypeptide(L)'
;MEICIDFDGTCVTHEFPKVGKDIGAVPVLKKLVEAGHKLILFTMRSDIEEVFSEDETIHKVAGSYLTDAVNWFKENGIELYGINENPKQKTWTLSPKAYGQLYIDDAALGCPLKLAYSDNQETMFIQYVDWAKVEEMLKAIGVLS
;
A
#
# COMPACT_ATOMS: atom_id res chain seq x y z
N MET A 1 4.94 6.14 15.57
CA MET A 1 5.41 4.87 14.95
C MET A 1 5.46 5.05 13.44
N GLU A 2 6.43 4.46 12.76
CA GLU A 2 6.48 4.41 11.30
C GLU A 2 5.77 3.16 10.80
N ILE A 3 4.83 3.32 9.87
CA ILE A 3 3.98 2.24 9.37
C ILE A 3 4.09 2.19 7.85
N CYS A 4 4.54 1.07 7.33
CA CYS A 4 4.60 0.81 5.89
C CYS A 4 3.28 0.25 5.40
N ILE A 5 2.72 0.87 4.38
CA ILE A 5 1.41 0.52 3.80
C ILE A 5 1.58 0.18 2.32
N ASP A 6 1.17 -1.01 1.93
CA ASP A 6 1.03 -1.39 0.53
C ASP A 6 -0.18 -0.69 -0.11
N PHE A 7 -0.29 -0.72 -1.43
CA PHE A 7 -1.33 0.03 -2.15
C PHE A 7 -2.40 -0.87 -2.79
N ASP A 8 -2.06 -1.59 -3.86
CA ASP A 8 -3.02 -2.41 -4.60
C ASP A 8 -3.46 -3.64 -3.79
N GLY A 9 -4.77 -3.79 -3.57
CA GLY A 9 -5.32 -4.83 -2.70
C GLY A 9 -5.23 -4.53 -1.20
N THR A 10 -4.52 -3.47 -0.82
CA THR A 10 -4.37 -3.03 0.57
C THR A 10 -5.16 -1.75 0.84
N CYS A 11 -4.96 -0.70 0.05
CA CYS A 11 -5.72 0.55 0.16
C CYS A 11 -6.90 0.61 -0.80
N VAL A 12 -6.72 0.04 -1.99
CA VAL A 12 -7.67 0.08 -3.10
C VAL A 12 -7.86 -1.32 -3.69
N THR A 13 -8.92 -1.48 -4.47
CA THR A 13 -9.15 -2.73 -5.22
C THR A 13 -8.02 -3.03 -6.20
N HIS A 14 -7.84 -4.31 -6.56
CA HIS A 14 -6.83 -4.76 -7.53
C HIS A 14 -7.21 -4.36 -8.96
N GLU A 15 -6.78 -3.19 -9.39
CA GLU A 15 -7.06 -2.70 -10.75
C GLU A 15 -5.81 -2.16 -11.46
N PHE A 16 -4.61 -2.50 -10.96
CA PHE A 16 -3.36 -2.09 -11.61
C PHE A 16 -3.44 -2.37 -13.15
N PRO A 17 -3.02 -1.45 -14.04
CA PRO A 17 -2.27 -0.21 -13.75
C PRO A 17 -3.14 0.98 -13.30
N LYS A 18 -4.45 0.84 -13.34
CA LYS A 18 -5.38 1.87 -12.85
C LYS A 18 -5.37 1.95 -11.32
N VAL A 19 -5.83 3.04 -10.79
CA VAL A 19 -6.11 3.18 -9.36
C VAL A 19 -7.49 2.62 -9.07
N GLY A 20 -7.54 1.63 -8.18
CA GLY A 20 -8.81 1.04 -7.76
C GLY A 20 -9.59 1.94 -6.80
N LYS A 21 -10.67 1.37 -6.25
CA LYS A 21 -11.54 2.06 -5.30
C LYS A 21 -11.08 1.82 -3.88
N ASP A 22 -11.27 2.80 -2.99
CA ASP A 22 -11.05 2.63 -1.56
C ASP A 22 -11.83 1.46 -1.01
N ILE A 23 -11.18 0.63 -0.21
CA ILE A 23 -11.75 -0.57 0.42
C ILE A 23 -11.93 -0.43 1.93
N GLY A 24 -12.01 0.81 2.41
CA GLY A 24 -12.15 1.14 3.82
C GLY A 24 -10.85 1.64 4.46
N ALA A 25 -9.80 1.83 3.67
CA ALA A 25 -8.49 2.28 4.14
C ALA A 25 -8.49 3.73 4.62
N VAL A 26 -9.13 4.63 3.86
CA VAL A 26 -9.04 6.09 4.08
C VAL A 26 -9.37 6.50 5.52
N PRO A 27 -10.49 6.09 6.12
CA PRO A 27 -10.81 6.51 7.49
C PRO A 27 -9.78 6.05 8.52
N VAL A 28 -9.26 4.83 8.38
CA VAL A 28 -8.28 4.26 9.32
C VAL A 28 -6.92 4.92 9.15
N LEU A 29 -6.47 5.13 7.90
CA LEU A 29 -5.22 5.84 7.61
C LEU A 29 -5.22 7.27 8.15
N LYS A 30 -6.35 7.99 8.02
CA LYS A 30 -6.51 9.32 8.62
C LYS A 30 -6.38 9.28 10.14
N LYS A 31 -7.01 8.31 10.81
CA LYS A 31 -6.88 8.13 12.26
C LYS A 31 -5.42 7.89 12.67
N LEU A 32 -4.67 7.12 11.89
CA LEU A 32 -3.25 6.87 12.14
C LEU A 32 -2.43 8.16 12.06
N VAL A 33 -2.64 8.96 11.03
CA VAL A 33 -1.95 10.26 10.87
C VAL A 33 -2.32 11.22 11.99
N GLU A 34 -3.61 11.33 12.33
CA GLU A 34 -4.10 12.16 13.43
C GLU A 34 -3.54 11.73 14.79
N ALA A 35 -3.29 10.44 14.98
CA ALA A 35 -2.65 9.91 16.19
C ALA A 35 -1.12 10.14 16.23
N GLY A 36 -0.55 10.80 15.21
CA GLY A 36 0.88 11.13 15.14
C GLY A 36 1.76 10.05 14.51
N HIS A 37 1.19 9.01 13.93
CA HIS A 37 1.95 7.98 13.23
C HIS A 37 2.38 8.48 11.84
N LYS A 38 3.50 7.96 11.36
CA LYS A 38 4.09 8.31 10.06
C LYS A 38 3.86 7.18 9.08
N LEU A 39 3.17 7.48 7.97
CA LEU A 39 2.86 6.50 6.95
C LEU A 39 3.90 6.53 5.84
N ILE A 40 4.36 5.35 5.44
CA ILE A 40 5.28 5.14 4.32
C ILE A 40 4.53 4.31 3.29
N LEU A 41 4.33 4.85 2.10
CA LEU A 41 3.83 4.07 0.96
C LEU A 41 4.91 3.06 0.57
N PHE A 42 4.59 1.78 0.63
CA PHE A 42 5.51 0.69 0.34
C PHE A 42 4.88 -0.23 -0.70
N THR A 43 5.14 0.06 -1.97
CA THR A 43 4.44 -0.52 -3.12
C THR A 43 5.41 -1.01 -4.19
N MET A 44 4.96 -2.00 -4.96
CA MET A 44 5.65 -2.46 -6.16
C MET A 44 5.48 -1.50 -7.34
N ARG A 45 4.60 -0.50 -7.24
CA ARG A 45 4.43 0.49 -8.30
C ARG A 45 5.69 1.31 -8.52
N SER A 46 5.96 1.59 -9.78
CA SER A 46 7.06 2.44 -10.25
C SER A 46 6.55 3.32 -11.39
N ASP A 47 7.19 4.45 -11.62
CA ASP A 47 6.92 5.29 -12.79
C ASP A 47 7.72 4.84 -14.02
N ILE A 48 8.65 3.92 -13.82
CA ILE A 48 9.42 3.28 -14.89
C ILE A 48 9.33 1.79 -14.68
N GLU A 49 8.76 1.07 -15.64
CA GLU A 49 8.68 -0.38 -15.63
C GLU A 49 9.66 -1.00 -16.62
N GLU A 50 10.28 -2.08 -16.19
CA GLU A 50 11.07 -2.95 -17.07
C GLU A 50 10.18 -4.12 -17.50
N VAL A 51 9.94 -4.21 -18.81
CA VAL A 51 9.14 -5.28 -19.40
C VAL A 51 10.05 -6.16 -20.22
N PHE A 52 10.02 -7.47 -19.95
CA PHE A 52 10.68 -8.48 -20.78
C PHE A 52 9.76 -8.84 -21.94
N SER A 53 10.27 -8.73 -23.18
CA SER A 53 9.58 -9.24 -24.35
C SER A 53 9.94 -10.72 -24.60
N GLU A 54 9.17 -11.39 -25.46
CA GLU A 54 9.38 -12.81 -25.81
C GLU A 54 10.76 -13.10 -26.40
N ASP A 55 11.44 -12.10 -26.94
CA ASP A 55 12.80 -12.18 -27.46
C ASP A 55 13.90 -11.86 -26.43
N GLU A 56 13.54 -11.88 -25.13
CA GLU A 56 14.44 -11.59 -24.00
C GLU A 56 15.05 -10.17 -24.00
N THR A 57 14.48 -9.24 -24.78
CA THR A 57 14.87 -7.84 -24.69
C THR A 57 14.13 -7.12 -23.56
N ILE A 58 14.85 -6.28 -22.82
CA ILE A 58 14.29 -5.47 -21.76
C ILE A 58 13.81 -4.15 -22.35
N HIS A 59 12.51 -3.89 -22.23
CA HIS A 59 11.93 -2.62 -22.58
C HIS A 59 11.58 -1.85 -21.32
N LYS A 60 12.00 -0.59 -21.24
CA LYS A 60 11.57 0.33 -20.19
C LYS A 60 10.36 1.11 -20.70
N VAL A 61 9.25 0.96 -20.02
CA VAL A 61 8.02 1.70 -20.30
C VAL A 61 7.84 2.76 -19.23
N ALA A 62 7.88 4.04 -19.62
CA ALA A 62 7.58 5.14 -18.71
C ALA A 62 6.08 5.22 -18.48
N GLY A 63 5.69 5.43 -17.24
CA GLY A 63 4.31 5.62 -16.82
C GLY A 63 4.27 6.43 -15.54
N SER A 64 3.08 6.68 -15.02
CA SER A 64 2.84 7.44 -13.79
C SER A 64 2.25 6.60 -12.66
N TYR A 65 2.51 5.30 -12.66
CA TYR A 65 1.84 4.33 -11.77
C TYR A 65 2.10 4.60 -10.28
N LEU A 66 3.34 4.93 -9.92
CA LEU A 66 3.69 5.32 -8.55
C LEU A 66 3.14 6.71 -8.23
N THR A 67 3.27 7.67 -9.15
CA THR A 67 2.72 9.02 -8.99
C THR A 67 1.20 8.96 -8.80
N ASP A 68 0.49 8.12 -9.53
CA ASP A 68 -0.95 7.93 -9.38
C ASP A 68 -1.32 7.44 -7.96
N ALA A 69 -0.57 6.50 -7.41
CA ALA A 69 -0.76 6.03 -6.04
C ALA A 69 -0.49 7.15 -5.02
N VAL A 70 0.59 7.90 -5.17
CA VAL A 70 0.91 9.05 -4.30
C VAL A 70 -0.19 10.10 -4.35
N ASN A 71 -0.71 10.40 -5.54
CA ASN A 71 -1.80 11.34 -5.72
C ASN A 71 -3.09 10.88 -5.03
N TRP A 72 -3.36 9.57 -5.01
CA TRP A 72 -4.51 9.04 -4.28
C TRP A 72 -4.45 9.37 -2.78
N PHE A 73 -3.30 9.22 -2.13
CA PHE A 73 -3.11 9.63 -0.73
C PHE A 73 -3.33 11.13 -0.57
N LYS A 74 -2.74 11.94 -1.43
CA LYS A 74 -2.86 13.40 -1.40
C LYS A 74 -4.31 13.87 -1.58
N GLU A 75 -5.02 13.31 -2.55
CA GLU A 75 -6.43 13.63 -2.83
C GLU A 75 -7.36 13.24 -1.67
N ASN A 76 -7.01 12.20 -0.93
CA ASN A 76 -7.75 11.77 0.26
C ASN A 76 -7.29 12.47 1.55
N GLY A 77 -6.37 13.43 1.46
CA GLY A 77 -5.88 14.19 2.61
C GLY A 77 -5.05 13.37 3.59
N ILE A 78 -4.35 12.35 3.10
CA ILE A 78 -3.49 11.47 3.89
C ILE A 78 -2.03 11.85 3.62
N GLU A 79 -1.35 12.36 4.63
CA GLU A 79 0.06 12.72 4.53
C GLU A 79 0.95 11.48 4.53
N LEU A 80 1.86 11.39 3.55
CA LEU A 80 2.91 10.38 3.48
C LEU A 80 4.21 10.93 4.03
N TYR A 81 4.85 10.16 4.90
CA TYR A 81 6.19 10.44 5.44
C TYR A 81 7.30 10.01 4.48
N GLY A 82 7.07 8.94 3.74
CA GLY A 82 8.02 8.41 2.77
C GLY A 82 7.34 7.62 1.66
N ILE A 83 8.05 7.40 0.58
CA ILE A 83 7.62 6.65 -0.59
C ILE A 83 8.69 5.63 -0.88
N ASN A 84 8.37 4.35 -0.68
CA ASN A 84 9.27 3.20 -0.85
C ASN A 84 10.59 3.28 -0.05
N GLU A 85 10.70 4.25 0.83
CA GLU A 85 11.83 4.40 1.75
C GLU A 85 11.42 5.12 3.02
N ASN A 86 12.12 4.86 4.11
CA ASN A 86 12.06 5.69 5.30
C ASN A 86 13.11 6.79 5.16
N PRO A 87 12.72 8.09 5.17
CA PRO A 87 13.64 9.20 4.86
C PRO A 87 14.87 9.30 5.74
N LYS A 88 14.81 8.81 6.99
CA LYS A 88 15.93 8.86 7.95
C LYS A 88 16.75 7.57 8.00
N GLN A 89 16.35 6.54 7.27
CA GLN A 89 16.96 5.22 7.33
C GLN A 89 18.44 5.23 6.92
N LYS A 90 18.82 6.05 5.96
CA LYS A 90 20.18 6.14 5.44
C LYS A 90 21.21 6.60 6.48
N THR A 91 20.77 7.13 7.61
CA THR A 91 21.67 7.51 8.72
C THR A 91 22.24 6.30 9.45
N TRP A 92 21.65 5.12 9.30
CA TRP A 92 22.08 3.93 10.04
C TRP A 92 22.11 2.64 9.21
N THR A 93 21.51 2.60 8.00
CA THR A 93 21.58 1.42 7.12
C THR A 93 21.46 1.82 5.65
N LEU A 94 22.09 1.04 4.78
CA LEU A 94 21.93 1.12 3.32
C LEU A 94 21.03 0.01 2.78
N SER A 95 20.33 -0.72 3.66
CA SER A 95 19.38 -1.76 3.24
C SER A 95 18.29 -1.16 2.36
N PRO A 96 17.88 -1.84 1.27
CA PRO A 96 16.77 -1.39 0.43
C PRO A 96 15.40 -1.60 1.08
N LYS A 97 15.31 -2.40 2.15
CA LYS A 97 14.05 -2.60 2.87
C LYS A 97 13.66 -1.34 3.61
N ALA A 98 12.53 -0.75 3.27
CA ALA A 98 11.99 0.40 3.99
C ALA A 98 11.71 0.03 5.45
N TYR A 99 12.32 0.76 6.38
CA TYR A 99 12.10 0.52 7.81
C TYR A 99 10.72 0.98 8.23
N GLY A 100 10.01 0.09 8.88
CA GLY A 100 8.75 0.38 9.58
C GLY A 100 8.64 -0.51 10.81
N GLN A 101 7.94 -0.04 11.80
CA GLN A 101 7.63 -0.80 13.01
C GLN A 101 6.39 -1.69 12.81
N LEU A 102 5.63 -1.41 11.77
CA LEU A 102 4.45 -2.15 11.37
C LEU A 102 4.33 -2.13 9.85
N TYR A 103 3.87 -3.24 9.27
CA TYR A 103 3.63 -3.38 7.84
C TYR A 103 2.19 -3.85 7.63
N ILE A 104 1.43 -3.15 6.80
CA ILE A 104 0.08 -3.55 6.39
C ILE A 104 0.11 -3.81 4.89
N ASP A 105 -0.09 -5.06 4.51
CA ASP A 105 0.07 -5.55 3.15
C ASP A 105 -0.82 -6.79 2.98
N ASP A 106 -1.62 -6.83 1.92
CA ASP A 106 -2.50 -7.96 1.62
C ASP A 106 -1.74 -9.28 1.40
N ALA A 107 -0.49 -9.20 0.98
CA ALA A 107 0.38 -10.35 0.79
C ALA A 107 1.08 -10.82 2.09
N ALA A 108 0.96 -10.08 3.19
CA ALA A 108 1.59 -10.46 4.45
C ALA A 108 0.81 -11.56 5.17
N LEU A 109 1.51 -12.61 5.60
CA LEU A 109 0.90 -13.66 6.42
C LEU A 109 0.34 -13.05 7.72
N GLY A 110 -0.93 -13.31 8.00
CA GLY A 110 -1.62 -12.80 9.18
C GLY A 110 -2.34 -11.46 8.98
N CYS A 111 -2.16 -10.78 7.86
CA CYS A 111 -2.98 -9.62 7.54
C CYS A 111 -4.44 -10.05 7.36
N PRO A 112 -5.41 -9.43 8.06
CA PRO A 112 -6.81 -9.80 7.92
C PRO A 112 -7.33 -9.42 6.53
N LEU A 113 -7.89 -10.39 5.84
CA LEU A 113 -8.41 -10.25 4.48
C LEU A 113 -9.90 -10.55 4.45
N LYS A 114 -10.59 -9.93 3.52
CA LYS A 114 -11.97 -10.25 3.15
C LYS A 114 -12.05 -10.63 1.68
N LEU A 115 -12.99 -11.53 1.38
CA LEU A 115 -13.31 -11.92 0.02
C LEU A 115 -14.35 -10.96 -0.56
N ALA A 116 -14.12 -10.52 -1.79
CA ALA A 116 -15.10 -9.81 -2.57
C ALA A 116 -15.33 -10.54 -3.90
N TYR A 117 -16.56 -10.51 -4.39
CA TYR A 117 -16.84 -11.01 -5.72
C TYR A 117 -16.29 -10.04 -6.76
N SER A 118 -15.59 -10.60 -7.75
CA SER A 118 -15.23 -9.86 -8.94
C SER A 118 -16.41 -9.91 -9.94
N ASP A 119 -16.66 -8.81 -10.62
CA ASP A 119 -17.62 -8.77 -11.74
C ASP A 119 -17.14 -9.60 -12.95
N ASN A 120 -15.90 -10.04 -12.94
CA ASN A 120 -15.32 -10.92 -13.95
C ASN A 120 -15.45 -12.39 -13.52
N GLN A 121 -16.18 -13.18 -14.32
CA GLN A 121 -16.42 -14.61 -14.06
C GLN A 121 -15.13 -15.47 -14.02
N GLU A 122 -14.01 -14.98 -14.56
CA GLU A 122 -12.73 -15.68 -14.53
C GLU A 122 -12.00 -15.56 -13.20
N THR A 123 -12.30 -14.51 -12.41
CA THR A 123 -11.76 -14.30 -11.07
C THR A 123 -12.90 -14.14 -10.07
N MET A 124 -13.45 -15.27 -9.62
CA MET A 124 -14.62 -15.25 -8.74
C MET A 124 -14.37 -14.66 -7.35
N PHE A 125 -13.14 -14.68 -6.88
CA PHE A 125 -12.78 -14.21 -5.53
C PHE A 125 -11.49 -13.41 -5.58
N ILE A 126 -11.58 -12.15 -5.15
CA ILE A 126 -10.42 -11.31 -4.93
C ILE A 126 -10.35 -11.01 -3.44
N GLN A 127 -9.15 -11.12 -2.87
CA GLN A 127 -8.91 -10.81 -1.47
C GLN A 127 -8.38 -9.39 -1.33
N TYR A 128 -8.96 -8.65 -0.39
CA TYR A 128 -8.51 -7.32 0.00
C TYR A 128 -8.28 -7.27 1.50
N VAL A 129 -7.50 -6.32 1.95
CA VAL A 129 -7.36 -6.05 3.38
C VAL A 129 -8.72 -5.69 4.00
N ASP A 130 -9.04 -6.36 5.10
CA ASP A 130 -10.21 -6.07 5.91
C ASP A 130 -9.89 -4.97 6.92
N TRP A 131 -10.15 -3.73 6.54
CA TRP A 131 -9.80 -2.57 7.36
C TRP A 131 -10.59 -2.47 8.67
N ALA A 132 -11.78 -3.03 8.76
CA ALA A 132 -12.51 -3.11 10.03
C ALA A 132 -11.74 -3.96 11.05
N LYS A 133 -11.23 -5.12 10.62
CA LYS A 133 -10.40 -5.98 11.47
C LYS A 133 -9.01 -5.38 11.74
N VAL A 134 -8.41 -4.73 10.74
CA VAL A 134 -7.13 -4.00 10.95
C VAL A 134 -7.29 -2.93 12.01
N GLU A 135 -8.36 -2.14 11.98
CA GLU A 135 -8.62 -1.12 13.00
C GLU A 135 -8.77 -1.74 14.40
N GLU A 136 -9.51 -2.85 14.52
CA GLU A 136 -9.63 -3.58 15.79
C GLU A 136 -8.25 -4.06 16.30
N MET A 137 -7.41 -4.60 15.42
CA MET A 137 -6.06 -5.03 15.78
C MET A 137 -5.19 -3.86 16.23
N LEU A 138 -5.25 -2.73 15.52
CA LEU A 138 -4.50 -1.51 15.87
C LEU A 138 -4.92 -0.96 17.24
N LYS A 139 -6.20 -1.04 17.57
CA LYS A 139 -6.71 -0.69 18.91
C LYS A 139 -6.22 -1.68 19.96
N ALA A 140 -6.26 -2.97 19.66
CA ALA A 140 -5.84 -4.01 20.58
C ALA A 140 -4.36 -3.92 20.98
N ILE A 141 -3.50 -3.48 20.06
CA ILE A 141 -2.06 -3.28 20.34
C ILE A 141 -1.70 -1.87 20.80
N GLY A 142 -2.69 -1.00 20.99
CA GLY A 142 -2.49 0.37 21.51
C GLY A 142 -1.98 1.39 20.48
N VAL A 143 -2.03 1.09 19.19
CA VAL A 143 -1.64 2.03 18.12
C VAL A 143 -2.75 3.06 17.85
N LEU A 144 -3.99 2.66 17.99
CA LEU A 144 -5.18 3.52 17.98
C LEU A 144 -5.94 3.41 19.30
N SER A 145 -6.73 4.42 19.57
CA SER A 145 -7.65 4.42 20.73
C SER A 145 -8.99 3.78 20.39
#